data_a2712e8871988651f1998a9d4cae9451
#
_entry.id   a2712e8871988651f1998a9d4cae9451
#
_cell.length_a   1.000
_cell.length_b   1.000
_cell.length_c   1.000
_cell.angle_alpha   90.00
_cell.angle_beta   90.00
_cell.angle_gamma   90.00
#
_symmetry.space_group_name_H-M   'P 1'
#
loop_
_entity.id
_entity.type
_entity.pdbx_description
1 polymer ?
#
loop_
_entity_poly.entity_id
_entity_poly.type
_entity_poly.pdbx_seq_one_letter_code
_entity_poly.pdbx_strand_id
1 'polypeptide(L)'
;MKKLILPILFAFIVPIGFSCSALKGGTVSEADAAAAIRQMLEIGVRQGVQGSFNKDAIMTTLFPESMRKTLNTLQQLGLLSELDRFTTTMGTAAEKTAERSVPVFVNTIQSTTIPDAIQIVKNGGTAATDYLRSHAGTQLRDAIKPVMKEALDEYKLTEQWNKIMKPAQDISGNRVNLDLPGLMAGMVSLKMFEKIEEKEKDIRANQAARTTSLLKKVFSHNWQ
;
A
#
# COMPACT_ATOMS: atom_id res chain seq x y z
N MET A 1 -75.80 7.29 -49.36
CA MET A 1 -75.74 7.26 -47.90
C MET A 1 -74.76 6.16 -47.51
N LYS A 2 -73.45 6.49 -47.34
CA LYS A 2 -72.44 5.55 -46.97
C LYS A 2 -72.11 5.87 -45.49
N LYS A 3 -72.36 4.87 -44.61
CA LYS A 3 -72.02 4.96 -43.19
C LYS A 3 -70.58 4.60 -43.04
N LEU A 4 -69.76 5.55 -42.52
CA LEU A 4 -68.33 5.35 -42.20
C LEU A 4 -68.27 4.79 -40.78
N ILE A 5 -67.75 3.55 -40.67
CA ILE A 5 -67.52 2.87 -39.40
C ILE A 5 -66.06 3.14 -39.02
N LEU A 6 -65.84 3.88 -37.93
CA LEU A 6 -64.52 4.20 -37.35
C LEU A 6 -64.10 3.07 -36.35
N PRO A 7 -62.97 2.41 -36.50
CA PRO A 7 -62.55 1.41 -35.52
C PRO A 7 -61.89 2.11 -34.33
N ILE A 8 -62.40 1.85 -33.13
CA ILE A 8 -61.86 2.24 -31.85
C ILE A 8 -60.62 1.42 -31.61
N LEU A 9 -59.45 2.10 -31.62
CA LEU A 9 -58.15 1.49 -31.27
C LEU A 9 -58.03 1.46 -29.73
N PHE A 10 -58.16 0.25 -29.17
CA PHE A 10 -58.00 0.02 -27.73
C PHE A 10 -56.48 -0.03 -27.42
N ALA A 11 -55.94 1.08 -26.91
CA ALA A 11 -54.54 1.11 -26.47
C ALA A 11 -54.40 0.33 -25.16
N PHE A 12 -53.78 -0.83 -25.24
CA PHE A 12 -53.35 -1.63 -24.08
C PHE A 12 -52.15 -0.93 -23.39
N ILE A 13 -52.43 -0.18 -22.34
CA ILE A 13 -51.39 0.36 -21.45
C ILE A 13 -50.94 -0.79 -20.58
N VAL A 14 -49.77 -1.36 -20.92
CA VAL A 14 -49.05 -2.32 -20.06
C VAL A 14 -48.35 -1.48 -18.96
N PRO A 15 -48.69 -1.65 -17.69
CA PRO A 15 -47.93 -1.03 -16.63
C PRO A 15 -46.55 -1.70 -16.55
N ILE A 16 -45.49 -1.01 -16.98
CA ILE A 16 -44.12 -1.41 -16.71
C ILE A 16 -43.92 -1.23 -15.20
N GLY A 17 -44.15 -2.31 -14.47
CA GLY A 17 -43.82 -2.39 -13.05
C GLY A 17 -42.32 -2.22 -12.90
N PHE A 18 -41.88 -1.02 -12.51
CA PHE A 18 -40.56 -0.82 -11.92
C PHE A 18 -40.52 -1.65 -10.62
N SER A 19 -40.12 -2.87 -10.72
CA SER A 19 -39.67 -3.65 -9.54
C SER A 19 -38.45 -2.94 -8.97
N CYS A 20 -38.67 -1.99 -8.04
CA CYS A 20 -37.66 -1.66 -7.05
C CYS A 20 -37.37 -2.94 -6.26
N SER A 21 -36.38 -3.73 -6.73
CA SER A 21 -35.77 -4.74 -5.90
C SER A 21 -35.15 -4.01 -4.72
N ALA A 22 -35.92 -3.86 -3.63
CA ALA A 22 -35.39 -3.54 -2.33
C ALA A 22 -34.20 -4.50 -2.11
N LEU A 23 -33.02 -3.97 -1.90
CA LEU A 23 -31.81 -4.67 -1.49
C LEU A 23 -32.09 -5.37 -0.14
N LYS A 24 -32.85 -6.48 -0.16
CA LYS A 24 -32.82 -7.48 0.90
C LYS A 24 -31.40 -8.00 0.92
N GLY A 25 -30.74 -7.95 2.07
CA GLY A 25 -29.35 -8.34 2.31
C GLY A 25 -29.00 -9.64 1.57
N GLY A 26 -28.45 -9.48 0.35
CA GLY A 26 -28.02 -10.63 -0.43
C GLY A 26 -26.85 -11.29 0.27
N THR A 27 -26.83 -12.63 0.23
CA THR A 27 -25.70 -13.42 0.72
C THR A 27 -24.40 -12.90 0.13
N VAL A 28 -23.37 -12.70 0.96
CA VAL A 28 -22.04 -12.35 0.49
C VAL A 28 -21.38 -13.61 -0.06
N SER A 29 -20.97 -13.59 -1.33
CA SER A 29 -20.24 -14.71 -1.95
C SER A 29 -18.72 -14.59 -1.69
N GLU A 30 -17.99 -15.69 -1.89
CA GLU A 30 -16.52 -15.68 -1.88
C GLU A 30 -15.95 -14.65 -2.87
N ALA A 31 -16.57 -14.53 -4.05
CA ALA A 31 -16.17 -13.54 -5.06
C ALA A 31 -16.37 -12.09 -4.57
N ASP A 32 -17.50 -11.80 -3.89
CA ASP A 32 -17.74 -10.49 -3.30
C ASP A 32 -16.70 -10.20 -2.21
N ALA A 33 -16.42 -11.17 -1.34
CA ALA A 33 -15.44 -11.02 -0.27
C ALA A 33 -14.03 -10.77 -0.84
N ALA A 34 -13.58 -11.57 -1.81
CA ALA A 34 -12.29 -11.39 -2.47
C ALA A 34 -12.18 -10.04 -3.17
N ALA A 35 -13.22 -9.61 -3.89
CA ALA A 35 -13.25 -8.30 -4.54
C ALA A 35 -13.22 -7.15 -3.54
N ALA A 36 -13.95 -7.26 -2.40
CA ALA A 36 -13.93 -6.25 -1.34
C ALA A 36 -12.55 -6.17 -0.66
N ILE A 37 -11.89 -7.30 -0.40
CA ILE A 37 -10.53 -7.34 0.12
C ILE A 37 -9.57 -6.62 -0.84
N ARG A 38 -9.57 -6.95 -2.12
CA ARG A 38 -8.72 -6.27 -3.11
C ARG A 38 -8.96 -4.76 -3.11
N GLN A 39 -10.21 -4.34 -3.16
CA GLN A 39 -10.57 -2.92 -3.15
C GLN A 39 -10.08 -2.20 -1.88
N MET A 40 -10.23 -2.82 -0.72
CA MET A 40 -9.75 -2.30 0.56
C MET A 40 -8.23 -2.14 0.57
N LEU A 41 -7.48 -3.18 0.13
CA LEU A 41 -6.03 -3.15 0.04
C LEU A 41 -5.54 -2.07 -0.94
N GLU A 42 -6.19 -1.93 -2.12
CA GLU A 42 -5.87 -0.89 -3.09
C GLU A 42 -6.10 0.53 -2.56
N ILE A 43 -7.18 0.75 -1.82
CA ILE A 43 -7.43 2.04 -1.16
C ILE A 43 -6.31 2.35 -0.19
N GLY A 44 -5.85 1.36 0.59
CA GLY A 44 -4.74 1.51 1.51
C GLY A 44 -3.43 1.89 0.81
N VAL A 45 -3.09 1.22 -0.29
CA VAL A 45 -1.91 1.56 -1.11
C VAL A 45 -1.97 3.00 -1.63
N ARG A 46 -3.13 3.45 -2.11
CA ARG A 46 -3.32 4.78 -2.69
C ARG A 46 -3.39 5.90 -1.65
N GLN A 47 -3.53 5.58 -0.36
CA GLN A 47 -3.55 6.58 0.73
C GLN A 47 -2.25 7.37 0.81
N GLY A 48 -1.15 6.81 0.30
CA GLY A 48 0.16 7.44 0.28
C GLY A 48 0.93 7.28 1.60
N VAL A 49 2.20 7.65 1.54
CA VAL A 49 3.16 7.47 2.63
C VAL A 49 3.85 8.78 3.03
N GLN A 50 3.25 9.92 2.68
CA GLN A 50 3.83 11.23 2.96
C GLN A 50 4.14 11.38 4.45
N GLY A 51 5.33 11.92 4.75
CA GLY A 51 5.84 12.09 6.11
C GLY A 51 6.26 10.81 6.82
N SER A 52 6.14 9.64 6.18
CA SER A 52 6.55 8.36 6.79
C SER A 52 8.06 8.12 6.77
N PHE A 53 8.80 8.86 5.95
CA PHE A 53 10.26 8.72 5.77
C PHE A 53 11.01 9.91 6.36
N ASN A 54 10.70 10.24 7.61
CA ASN A 54 11.42 11.28 8.33
C ASN A 54 12.85 10.85 8.65
N LYS A 55 13.68 11.84 9.06
CA LYS A 55 15.08 11.66 9.41
C LYS A 55 15.31 10.51 10.40
N ASP A 56 14.52 10.42 11.46
CA ASP A 56 14.72 9.42 12.51
C ASP A 56 14.44 8.01 11.99
N ALA A 57 13.42 7.84 11.15
CA ALA A 57 13.12 6.56 10.49
C ALA A 57 14.26 6.13 9.55
N ILE A 58 14.81 7.06 8.76
CA ILE A 58 15.96 6.82 7.90
C ILE A 58 17.21 6.47 8.73
N MET A 59 17.49 7.26 9.77
CA MET A 59 18.64 7.02 10.65
C MET A 59 18.58 5.65 11.34
N THR A 60 17.43 5.28 11.88
CA THR A 60 17.23 3.97 12.52
C THR A 60 17.43 2.83 11.53
N THR A 61 17.00 3.01 10.28
CA THR A 61 17.16 2.00 9.22
C THR A 61 18.63 1.86 8.78
N LEU A 62 19.32 2.98 8.59
CA LEU A 62 20.73 2.98 8.12
C LEU A 62 21.72 2.63 9.21
N PHE A 63 21.43 3.01 10.45
CA PHE A 63 22.31 2.82 11.60
C PHE A 63 21.59 2.05 12.73
N PRO A 64 21.31 0.76 12.54
CA PRO A 64 20.79 -0.08 13.61
C PRO A 64 21.83 -0.18 14.73
N GLU A 65 21.46 -0.72 15.89
CA GLU A 65 22.31 -0.84 17.08
C GLU A 65 23.71 -1.40 16.76
N SER A 66 23.79 -2.37 15.84
CA SER A 66 25.06 -2.96 15.39
C SER A 66 26.02 -1.97 14.72
N MET A 67 25.51 -0.84 14.20
CA MET A 67 26.29 0.21 13.55
C MET A 67 26.54 1.45 14.42
N ARG A 68 26.19 1.41 15.71
CA ARG A 68 26.36 2.53 16.62
C ARG A 68 27.80 3.05 16.73
N LYS A 69 28.79 2.12 16.69
CA LYS A 69 30.22 2.50 16.69
C LYS A 69 30.57 3.34 15.46
N THR A 70 30.08 2.95 14.28
CA THR A 70 30.29 3.70 13.04
C THR A 70 29.68 5.10 13.14
N LEU A 71 28.46 5.24 13.68
CA LEU A 71 27.82 6.52 13.88
C LEU A 71 28.62 7.43 14.82
N ASN A 72 29.15 6.89 15.93
CA ASN A 72 30.02 7.62 16.86
C ASN A 72 31.30 8.10 16.17
N THR A 73 31.91 7.28 15.31
CA THR A 73 33.08 7.66 14.53
C THR A 73 32.76 8.81 13.57
N LEU A 74 31.63 8.76 12.86
CA LEU A 74 31.16 9.87 11.99
C LEU A 74 30.95 11.16 12.79
N GLN A 75 30.43 11.06 14.01
CA GLN A 75 30.28 12.18 14.92
C GLN A 75 31.61 12.80 15.30
N GLN A 76 32.62 11.98 15.70
CA GLN A 76 33.95 12.43 16.03
C GLN A 76 34.68 13.10 14.85
N LEU A 77 34.38 12.68 13.64
CA LEU A 77 34.89 13.27 12.39
C LEU A 77 34.16 14.52 11.95
N GLY A 78 33.12 14.97 12.67
CA GLY A 78 32.34 16.17 12.34
C GLY A 78 31.40 16.00 11.13
N LEU A 79 31.10 14.76 10.74
CA LEU A 79 30.31 14.45 9.52
C LEU A 79 28.79 14.37 9.76
N LEU A 80 28.32 14.80 10.93
CA LEU A 80 26.88 14.77 11.24
C LEU A 80 26.04 15.67 10.34
N SER A 81 26.56 16.82 9.91
CA SER A 81 25.84 17.73 9.03
C SER A 81 25.65 17.16 7.61
N GLU A 82 26.67 16.44 7.11
CA GLU A 82 26.58 15.72 5.85
C GLU A 82 25.59 14.55 5.93
N LEU A 83 25.64 13.82 7.04
CA LEU A 83 24.71 12.73 7.30
C LEU A 83 23.27 13.24 7.43
N ASP A 84 23.06 14.40 8.03
CA ASP A 84 21.76 15.06 8.17
C ASP A 84 21.14 15.40 6.80
N ARG A 85 21.93 16.04 5.93
CA ARG A 85 21.50 16.34 4.55
C ARG A 85 21.24 15.09 3.75
N PHE A 86 22.10 14.09 3.89
CA PHE A 86 21.92 12.79 3.25
C PHE A 86 20.61 12.13 3.66
N THR A 87 20.32 12.04 4.97
CA THR A 87 19.10 11.40 5.47
C THR A 87 17.83 12.15 5.06
N THR A 88 17.87 13.48 4.99
CA THR A 88 16.75 14.30 4.49
C THR A 88 16.48 14.00 3.01
N THR A 89 17.52 13.97 2.17
CA THR A 89 17.38 13.66 0.74
C THR A 89 16.95 12.21 0.53
N MET A 90 17.43 11.28 1.36
CA MET A 90 17.01 9.88 1.36
C MET A 90 15.52 9.74 1.66
N GLY A 91 14.99 10.51 2.61
CA GLY A 91 13.56 10.56 2.88
C GLY A 91 12.74 10.93 1.64
N THR A 92 13.17 11.98 0.93
CA THR A 92 12.53 12.40 -0.34
C THR A 92 12.60 11.30 -1.40
N ALA A 93 13.76 10.64 -1.55
CA ALA A 93 13.91 9.52 -2.50
C ALA A 93 13.02 8.33 -2.13
N ALA A 94 12.85 8.03 -0.84
CA ALA A 94 11.98 6.98 -0.36
C ALA A 94 10.49 7.29 -0.60
N GLU A 95 10.04 8.54 -0.37
CA GLU A 95 8.68 8.97 -0.70
C GLU A 95 8.40 8.82 -2.21
N LYS A 96 9.30 9.30 -3.05
CA LYS A 96 9.17 9.18 -4.50
C LYS A 96 9.16 7.72 -4.97
N THR A 97 9.96 6.87 -4.33
CA THR A 97 9.95 5.42 -4.59
C THR A 97 8.60 4.81 -4.22
N ALA A 98 8.04 5.16 -3.08
CA ALA A 98 6.74 4.66 -2.67
C ALA A 98 5.62 5.08 -3.64
N GLU A 99 5.60 6.34 -4.08
CA GLU A 99 4.65 6.83 -5.08
C GLU A 99 4.76 6.05 -6.41
N ARG A 100 5.98 5.86 -6.91
CA ARG A 100 6.26 5.09 -8.14
C ARG A 100 5.94 3.60 -7.99
N SER A 101 5.90 3.09 -6.77
CA SER A 101 5.60 1.67 -6.48
C SER A 101 4.10 1.39 -6.32
N VAL A 102 3.23 2.41 -6.27
CA VAL A 102 1.77 2.21 -6.18
C VAL A 102 1.25 1.27 -7.28
N PRO A 103 1.59 1.45 -8.57
CA PRO A 103 1.14 0.53 -9.61
C PRO A 103 1.61 -0.92 -9.40
N VAL A 104 2.81 -1.11 -8.86
CA VAL A 104 3.36 -2.45 -8.55
C VAL A 104 2.50 -3.14 -7.50
N PHE A 105 2.17 -2.45 -6.41
CA PHE A 105 1.28 -2.98 -5.38
C PHE A 105 -0.12 -3.29 -5.92
N VAL A 106 -0.73 -2.36 -6.66
CA VAL A 106 -2.07 -2.54 -7.24
C VAL A 106 -2.11 -3.76 -8.15
N ASN A 107 -1.15 -3.90 -9.06
CA ASN A 107 -1.08 -5.05 -9.97
C ASN A 107 -0.91 -6.37 -9.19
N THR A 108 -0.07 -6.38 -8.17
CA THR A 108 0.13 -7.55 -7.31
C THR A 108 -1.14 -7.91 -6.55
N ILE A 109 -1.85 -6.94 -5.97
CA ILE A 109 -3.13 -7.16 -5.28
C ILE A 109 -4.17 -7.76 -6.24
N GLN A 110 -4.26 -7.23 -7.46
CA GLN A 110 -5.22 -7.70 -8.46
C GLN A 110 -4.91 -9.11 -8.95
N SER A 111 -3.63 -9.46 -9.09
CA SER A 111 -3.20 -10.80 -9.55
C SER A 111 -3.15 -11.84 -8.43
N THR A 112 -3.18 -11.43 -7.16
CA THR A 112 -3.15 -12.36 -6.02
C THR A 112 -4.46 -13.12 -5.91
N THR A 113 -4.38 -14.46 -5.90
CA THR A 113 -5.53 -15.31 -5.58
C THR A 113 -5.81 -15.19 -4.09
N ILE A 114 -7.06 -14.97 -3.72
CA ILE A 114 -7.51 -14.88 -2.32
C ILE A 114 -8.49 -16.03 -2.06
N PRO A 115 -8.00 -17.22 -1.71
CA PRO A 115 -8.85 -18.30 -1.28
C PRO A 115 -9.45 -17.99 0.09
N ASP A 116 -10.59 -18.60 0.41
CA ASP A 116 -11.25 -18.46 1.71
C ASP A 116 -11.45 -16.98 2.12
N ALA A 117 -11.82 -16.12 1.16
CA ALA A 117 -11.95 -14.69 1.35
C ALA A 117 -12.97 -14.33 2.44
N ILE A 118 -14.07 -15.08 2.54
CA ILE A 118 -15.04 -14.94 3.64
C ILE A 118 -14.36 -15.16 4.99
N GLN A 119 -13.50 -16.16 5.10
CA GLN A 119 -12.78 -16.43 6.35
C GLN A 119 -11.82 -15.29 6.71
N ILE A 120 -11.11 -14.72 5.71
CA ILE A 120 -10.24 -13.55 5.92
C ILE A 120 -11.06 -12.34 6.39
N VAL A 121 -12.27 -12.13 5.83
CA VAL A 121 -13.16 -11.07 6.31
C VAL A 121 -13.60 -11.34 7.75
N LYS A 122 -13.98 -12.58 8.09
CA LYS A 122 -14.43 -12.99 9.44
C LYS A 122 -13.34 -12.89 10.50
N ASN A 123 -12.10 -13.19 10.17
CA ASN A 123 -10.97 -13.12 11.08
C ASN A 123 -10.75 -11.71 11.65
N GLY A 124 -11.19 -10.67 10.94
CA GLY A 124 -11.09 -9.30 11.44
C GLY A 124 -9.65 -8.76 11.48
N GLY A 125 -9.43 -7.73 12.29
CA GLY A 125 -8.09 -7.14 12.50
C GLY A 125 -7.43 -6.69 11.21
N THR A 126 -6.27 -7.27 10.91
CA THR A 126 -5.41 -7.00 9.75
C THR A 126 -5.26 -8.21 8.82
N ALA A 127 -6.20 -9.16 8.91
CA ALA A 127 -6.09 -10.46 8.25
C ALA A 127 -5.85 -10.39 6.73
N ALA A 128 -6.41 -9.40 6.04
CA ALA A 128 -6.20 -9.25 4.60
C ALA A 128 -4.80 -8.67 4.28
N THR A 129 -4.33 -7.71 5.07
CA THR A 129 -2.96 -7.17 4.95
C THR A 129 -1.92 -8.22 5.28
N ASP A 130 -2.15 -9.02 6.33
CA ASP A 130 -1.25 -10.11 6.74
C ASP A 130 -1.20 -11.21 5.68
N TYR A 131 -2.35 -11.53 5.07
CA TYR A 131 -2.41 -12.43 3.93
C TYR A 131 -1.56 -11.92 2.75
N LEU A 132 -1.76 -10.66 2.33
CA LEU A 132 -0.97 -10.06 1.24
C LEU A 132 0.52 -10.05 1.58
N ARG A 133 0.88 -9.65 2.80
CA ARG A 133 2.27 -9.60 3.27
C ARG A 133 2.95 -10.97 3.23
N SER A 134 2.28 -12.01 3.68
CA SER A 134 2.82 -13.37 3.69
C SER A 134 2.98 -13.98 2.31
N HIS A 135 2.06 -13.68 1.37
CA HIS A 135 2.05 -14.27 0.03
C HIS A 135 2.85 -13.49 -1.01
N ALA A 136 2.89 -12.17 -0.90
CA ALA A 136 3.48 -11.30 -1.90
C ALA A 136 4.55 -10.32 -1.36
N GLY A 137 4.81 -10.30 -0.05
CA GLY A 137 5.67 -9.30 0.58
C GLY A 137 7.11 -9.32 0.05
N THR A 138 7.69 -10.49 -0.13
CA THR A 138 9.05 -10.62 -0.71
C THR A 138 9.07 -10.18 -2.16
N GLN A 139 8.11 -10.63 -2.98
CA GLN A 139 7.99 -10.23 -4.38
C GLN A 139 7.82 -8.71 -4.53
N LEU A 140 6.98 -8.09 -3.69
CA LEU A 140 6.77 -6.65 -3.68
C LEU A 140 8.06 -5.90 -3.34
N ARG A 141 8.77 -6.30 -2.29
CA ARG A 141 10.05 -5.70 -1.92
C ARG A 141 11.08 -5.79 -3.07
N ASP A 142 11.19 -6.96 -3.71
CA ASP A 142 12.13 -7.18 -4.79
C ASP A 142 11.76 -6.36 -6.05
N ALA A 143 10.46 -6.16 -6.31
CA ALA A 143 9.97 -5.29 -7.38
C ALA A 143 10.17 -3.79 -7.09
N ILE A 144 10.21 -3.38 -5.81
CA ILE A 144 10.52 -2.00 -5.40
C ILE A 144 12.02 -1.68 -5.53
N LYS A 145 12.89 -2.68 -5.36
CA LYS A 145 14.35 -2.48 -5.35
C LYS A 145 14.89 -1.75 -6.59
N PRO A 146 14.52 -2.07 -7.84
CA PRO A 146 14.94 -1.29 -9.01
C PRO A 146 14.39 0.15 -8.99
N VAL A 147 13.14 0.36 -8.55
CA VAL A 147 12.54 1.71 -8.42
C VAL A 147 13.32 2.55 -7.41
N MET A 148 13.71 1.94 -6.28
CA MET A 148 14.56 2.59 -5.28
C MET A 148 15.94 2.91 -5.82
N LYS A 149 16.54 1.98 -6.58
CA LYS A 149 17.84 2.21 -7.22
C LYS A 149 17.80 3.43 -8.15
N GLU A 150 16.78 3.54 -8.99
CA GLU A 150 16.59 4.71 -9.87
C GLU A 150 16.48 6.02 -9.07
N ALA A 151 15.74 6.03 -7.97
CA ALA A 151 15.64 7.20 -7.09
C ALA A 151 16.99 7.53 -6.42
N LEU A 152 17.76 6.53 -5.97
CA LEU A 152 19.09 6.74 -5.41
C LEU A 152 20.05 7.33 -6.44
N ASP A 153 20.01 6.87 -7.68
CA ASP A 153 20.83 7.37 -8.79
C ASP A 153 20.44 8.81 -9.15
N GLU A 154 19.13 9.12 -9.21
CA GLU A 154 18.60 10.48 -9.50
C GLU A 154 19.13 11.51 -8.50
N TYR A 155 19.20 11.18 -7.23
CA TYR A 155 19.68 12.06 -6.17
C TYR A 155 21.17 11.87 -5.83
N LYS A 156 21.90 11.01 -6.55
CA LYS A 156 23.32 10.66 -6.32
C LYS A 156 23.61 10.17 -4.91
N LEU A 157 22.64 9.51 -4.30
CA LEU A 157 22.71 9.11 -2.89
C LEU A 157 23.72 7.99 -2.63
N THR A 158 23.94 7.09 -3.59
CA THR A 158 24.98 6.06 -3.47
C THR A 158 26.40 6.67 -3.38
N GLU A 159 26.67 7.71 -4.17
CA GLU A 159 27.96 8.41 -4.13
C GLU A 159 28.13 9.18 -2.80
N GLN A 160 27.05 9.88 -2.36
CA GLN A 160 27.07 10.61 -1.09
C GLN A 160 27.29 9.67 0.08
N TRP A 161 26.60 8.52 0.13
CA TRP A 161 26.79 7.49 1.14
C TRP A 161 28.26 7.04 1.21
N ASN A 162 28.85 6.71 0.07
CA ASN A 162 30.24 6.27 0.02
C ASN A 162 31.21 7.35 0.52
N LYS A 163 30.97 8.62 0.20
CA LYS A 163 31.79 9.74 0.70
C LYS A 163 31.69 9.90 2.22
N ILE A 164 30.49 9.77 2.78
CA ILE A 164 30.26 9.86 4.24
C ILE A 164 30.90 8.68 4.96
N MET A 165 30.75 7.47 4.43
CA MET A 165 31.18 6.24 5.11
C MET A 165 32.68 5.95 4.99
N LYS A 166 33.32 6.42 3.90
CA LYS A 166 34.74 6.09 3.63
C LYS A 166 35.68 6.46 4.79
N PRO A 167 35.65 7.67 5.40
CA PRO A 167 36.54 7.99 6.51
C PRO A 167 36.38 7.06 7.72
N ALA A 168 35.14 6.69 8.05
CA ALA A 168 34.86 5.78 9.16
C ALA A 168 35.35 4.35 8.86
N GLN A 169 35.28 3.89 7.60
CA GLN A 169 35.80 2.60 7.17
C GLN A 169 37.32 2.56 7.18
N ASP A 170 37.98 3.63 6.74
CA ASP A 170 39.44 3.75 6.72
C ASP A 170 40.03 3.68 8.15
N ILE A 171 39.34 4.27 9.15
CA ILE A 171 39.73 4.23 10.55
C ILE A 171 39.46 2.87 11.20
N SER A 172 38.27 2.30 10.95
CA SER A 172 37.87 1.04 11.61
C SER A 172 38.41 -0.22 10.97
N GLY A 173 38.97 -0.12 9.78
CA GLY A 173 39.41 -1.29 8.97
C GLY A 173 38.21 -2.14 8.50
N ASN A 174 37.01 -1.75 8.83
CA ASN A 174 35.82 -2.54 8.57
C ASN A 174 35.05 -1.96 7.36
N ARG A 175 35.02 -2.69 6.25
CA ARG A 175 34.24 -2.30 5.06
C ARG A 175 32.76 -2.62 5.28
N VAL A 176 31.95 -1.59 5.51
CA VAL A 176 30.49 -1.74 5.55
C VAL A 176 29.99 -1.80 4.11
N ASN A 177 29.80 -3.01 3.60
CA ASN A 177 29.14 -3.21 2.30
C ASN A 177 27.62 -3.28 2.53
N LEU A 178 26.94 -2.14 2.41
CA LEU A 178 25.49 -2.04 2.60
C LEU A 178 24.77 -2.08 1.25
N ASP A 179 23.88 -3.04 1.06
CA ASP A 179 22.92 -3.02 -0.06
C ASP A 179 21.87 -1.91 0.18
N LEU A 180 22.30 -0.65 -0.05
CA LEU A 180 21.46 0.53 0.19
C LEU A 180 20.13 0.46 -0.56
N PRO A 181 20.07 0.08 -1.87
CA PRO A 181 18.81 -0.11 -2.58
C PRO A 181 17.90 -1.14 -1.92
N GLY A 182 18.45 -2.30 -1.55
CA GLY A 182 17.67 -3.38 -0.94
C GLY A 182 17.15 -3.03 0.46
N LEU A 183 17.98 -2.37 1.28
CA LEU A 183 17.60 -1.93 2.61
C LEU A 183 16.48 -0.89 2.55
N MET A 184 16.62 0.12 1.69
CA MET A 184 15.64 1.18 1.53
C MET A 184 14.36 0.69 0.85
N ALA A 185 14.43 -0.24 -0.10
CA ALA A 185 13.26 -0.90 -0.67
C ALA A 185 12.48 -1.68 0.39
N GLY A 186 13.18 -2.34 1.31
CA GLY A 186 12.55 -2.99 2.47
C GLY A 186 11.79 -2.01 3.36
N MET A 187 12.40 -0.87 3.67
CA MET A 187 11.76 0.19 4.44
C MET A 187 10.52 0.77 3.72
N VAL A 188 10.63 1.05 2.42
CA VAL A 188 9.49 1.54 1.62
C VAL A 188 8.36 0.52 1.63
N SER A 189 8.66 -0.75 1.38
CA SER A 189 7.66 -1.83 1.42
C SER A 189 6.97 -1.91 2.77
N LEU A 190 7.74 -1.85 3.87
CA LEU A 190 7.19 -1.89 5.23
C LEU A 190 6.21 -0.72 5.46
N LYS A 191 6.60 0.50 5.11
CA LYS A 191 5.76 1.69 5.29
C LYS A 191 4.48 1.64 4.43
N MET A 192 4.55 1.10 3.23
CA MET A 192 3.36 0.87 2.40
C MET A 192 2.42 -0.15 3.05
N PHE A 193 2.94 -1.26 3.58
CA PHE A 193 2.13 -2.23 4.33
C PHE A 193 1.51 -1.65 5.60
N GLU A 194 2.21 -0.79 6.33
CA GLU A 194 1.66 -0.08 7.50
C GLU A 194 0.43 0.77 7.09
N LYS A 195 0.49 1.46 5.95
CA LYS A 195 -0.64 2.26 5.45
C LYS A 195 -1.82 1.41 4.98
N ILE A 196 -1.56 0.27 4.35
CA ILE A 196 -2.61 -0.71 4.01
C ILE A 196 -3.29 -1.21 5.29
N GLU A 197 -2.52 -1.55 6.30
CA GLU A 197 -2.99 -2.05 7.60
C GLU A 197 -3.84 -0.99 8.34
N GLU A 198 -3.39 0.26 8.38
CA GLU A 198 -4.16 1.37 8.94
C GLU A 198 -5.52 1.50 8.26
N LYS A 199 -5.54 1.40 6.92
CA LYS A 199 -6.76 1.52 6.13
C LYS A 199 -7.68 0.31 6.28
N GLU A 200 -7.14 -0.89 6.39
CA GLU A 200 -7.92 -2.08 6.70
C GLU A 200 -8.64 -1.93 8.04
N LYS A 201 -7.91 -1.54 9.09
CA LYS A 201 -8.49 -1.28 10.42
C LYS A 201 -9.60 -0.23 10.36
N ASP A 202 -9.38 0.87 9.63
CA ASP A 202 -10.36 1.93 9.46
C ASP A 202 -11.64 1.43 8.75
N ILE A 203 -11.53 0.74 7.61
CA ILE A 203 -12.68 0.21 6.86
C ILE A 203 -13.46 -0.82 7.70
N ARG A 204 -12.77 -1.64 8.48
CA ARG A 204 -13.42 -2.63 9.37
C ARG A 204 -14.16 -1.97 10.53
N ALA A 205 -13.58 -0.93 11.14
CA ALA A 205 -14.16 -0.27 12.31
C ALA A 205 -15.22 0.79 11.93
N ASN A 206 -14.98 1.56 10.86
CA ASN A 206 -15.74 2.76 10.54
C ASN A 206 -16.62 2.58 9.30
N GLN A 207 -17.94 2.67 9.49
CA GLN A 207 -18.87 2.60 8.36
C GLN A 207 -18.64 3.73 7.32
N ALA A 208 -18.26 4.92 7.77
CA ALA A 208 -17.95 6.05 6.89
C ALA A 208 -16.75 5.80 5.97
N ALA A 209 -15.79 4.98 6.39
CA ALA A 209 -14.62 4.59 5.57
C ALA A 209 -14.97 3.62 4.45
N ARG A 210 -16.15 3.00 4.47
CA ARG A 210 -16.68 2.08 3.46
C ARG A 210 -17.27 2.87 2.29
N THR A 211 -16.41 3.43 1.45
CA THR A 211 -16.79 4.39 0.41
C THR A 211 -17.60 3.79 -0.75
N THR A 212 -17.58 2.47 -0.93
CA THR A 212 -18.27 1.79 -2.03
C THR A 212 -19.40 0.87 -1.54
N SER A 213 -20.32 0.55 -2.42
CA SER A 213 -21.42 -0.37 -2.14
C SER A 213 -20.91 -1.78 -1.78
N LEU A 214 -19.82 -2.23 -2.43
CA LEU A 214 -19.20 -3.52 -2.17
C LEU A 214 -18.58 -3.59 -0.77
N LEU A 215 -17.81 -2.57 -0.37
CA LEU A 215 -17.25 -2.50 0.98
C LEU A 215 -18.35 -2.45 2.05
N LYS A 216 -19.42 -1.68 1.80
CA LYS A 216 -20.60 -1.65 2.69
C LYS A 216 -21.26 -3.03 2.77
N LYS A 217 -21.50 -3.69 1.62
CA LYS A 217 -22.11 -5.03 1.58
C LYS A 217 -21.32 -6.04 2.42
N VAL A 218 -20.00 -6.11 2.22
CA VAL A 218 -19.15 -7.14 2.82
C VAL A 218 -18.81 -6.84 4.28
N PHE A 219 -18.36 -5.62 4.60
CA PHE A 219 -17.90 -5.27 5.95
C PHE A 219 -19.02 -4.80 6.90
N SER A 220 -20.27 -4.65 6.41
CA SER A 220 -21.45 -4.47 7.29
C SER A 220 -22.27 -5.75 7.46
N HIS A 221 -21.88 -6.85 6.79
CA HIS A 221 -22.57 -8.11 6.89
C HIS A 221 -22.38 -8.73 8.28
N ASN A 222 -23.48 -9.29 8.85
CA ASN A 222 -23.38 -10.06 10.10
C ASN A 222 -22.82 -11.45 9.81
N TRP A 223 -21.60 -11.70 10.19
CA TRP A 223 -20.86 -12.94 9.97
C TRP A 223 -21.07 -13.99 11.09
N GLN A 224 -22.21 -13.95 11.77
CA GLN A 224 -22.56 -14.96 12.80
C GLN A 224 -22.68 -16.36 12.20
#